data_2e8a0d3d41b593a34574f231d28e0a09
#
_entry.id   2e8a0d3d41b593a34574f231d28e0a09
#
_cell.length_a   1.000
_cell.length_b   1.000
_cell.length_c   1.000
_cell.angle_alpha   90.00
_cell.angle_beta   90.00
_cell.angle_gamma   90.00
#
_symmetry.space_group_name_H-M   'P 1'
#
loop_
_entity.id
_entity.type
_entity.pdbx_description
1 polymer ?
#
loop_
_entity_poly.entity_id
_entity_poly.type
_entity_poly.pdbx_seq_one_letter_code
_entity_poly.pdbx_strand_id
1 'polypeptide(L)'
;MVLFPHGTEWRPATLDWCYAGSGPLPVVPTVFLLGIHAKVEIGASAVTDEDVVEQLELLPRTPVALTLGELESHLWGAAQILRGPIDQADFKSYIFPVLFFKRISDVYMEEFREALETSGGDITFASYADQHRFDIPRDYMWHKVVEAKDEELGKALNTALREIEKANPDTLAGIFGDTPWTNKDRVPPKVLRDLLNHFSSRYLGNSVVEADLLGQAYEYLIKKFADLSNKKAGEFYTPREVVRLLVDILDPQKGESVYDPACGTGGMLIEVVHHFLDRGDDPKYLRAKMFGQEKNLTTSGIARMNLFLHGVEDFDIKRGDTLRDPKFFDDRGSLRKFDCVIANPPFSLQAWGEDLWKNDKFKRGSTGVPPRRSADFAWVQHMIGSMAAGNGRAAVVLGATSGGAVPYRGRREDPR
;
A
#
# COMPACT_ATOMS: atom_id res chain seq x y z
N MET A 1 -24.30 9.53 17.89
CA MET A 1 -23.93 10.52 18.91
C MET A 1 -24.42 9.98 20.24
N VAL A 2 -23.54 9.32 20.98
CA VAL A 2 -23.83 8.79 22.30
C VAL A 2 -22.94 9.55 23.28
N LEU A 3 -23.56 10.35 24.12
CA LEU A 3 -22.91 11.08 25.20
C LEU A 3 -22.77 10.17 26.41
N PHE A 4 -21.56 10.01 26.95
CA PHE A 4 -21.32 9.40 28.26
C PHE A 4 -21.16 10.50 29.30
N PRO A 5 -21.85 10.43 30.44
CA PRO A 5 -21.67 11.37 31.55
C PRO A 5 -20.44 11.01 32.38
N HIS A 6 -19.77 12.04 32.88
CA HIS A 6 -18.66 11.95 33.81
C HIS A 6 -19.05 11.32 35.15
N GLY A 7 -18.23 10.40 35.61
CA GLY A 7 -17.99 10.11 37.03
C GLY A 7 -18.84 9.02 37.64
N THR A 8 -18.32 7.77 37.72
CA THR A 8 -18.42 6.87 38.87
C THR A 8 -17.39 5.76 38.75
N GLU A 9 -16.68 5.52 39.84
CA GLU A 9 -15.66 4.48 39.99
C GLU A 9 -16.26 3.08 39.80
N TRP A 10 -15.59 2.24 38.96
CA TRP A 10 -15.87 0.81 38.86
C TRP A 10 -14.89 0.03 39.71
N ARG A 11 -15.37 -0.68 40.72
CA ARG A 11 -14.64 -1.73 41.43
C ARG A 11 -14.86 -3.06 40.69
N PRO A 12 -13.84 -3.93 40.56
CA PRO A 12 -14.02 -5.24 39.96
C PRO A 12 -14.80 -6.16 40.90
N ALA A 13 -15.86 -6.79 40.39
CA ALA A 13 -16.58 -7.85 41.08
C ALA A 13 -15.81 -9.17 40.86
N THR A 14 -15.32 -9.74 41.92
CA THR A 14 -14.82 -11.13 42.00
C THR A 14 -16.00 -12.08 42.00
N LEU A 15 -16.06 -12.98 41.02
CA LEU A 15 -16.98 -14.12 40.99
C LEU A 15 -16.29 -15.32 41.63
N ASP A 16 -16.66 -15.59 42.89
CA ASP A 16 -16.39 -16.85 43.60
C ASP A 16 -17.29 -17.95 43.05
N TRP A 17 -16.69 -19.00 42.48
CA TRP A 17 -17.39 -20.25 42.17
C TRP A 17 -17.15 -21.24 43.29
N CYS A 18 -18.16 -21.47 44.12
CA CYS A 18 -18.17 -22.60 45.03
C CYS A 18 -18.49 -23.89 44.28
N TYR A 19 -17.59 -24.85 44.34
CA TYR A 19 -17.79 -26.22 43.89
C TYR A 19 -18.43 -27.03 45.07
N ALA A 20 -19.61 -27.60 44.82
CA ALA A 20 -20.11 -28.70 45.65
C ALA A 20 -21.13 -29.55 44.86
N GLY A 21 -20.86 -30.87 44.75
CA GLY A 21 -21.87 -31.85 44.39
C GLY A 21 -21.45 -32.91 43.40
N SER A 22 -21.05 -34.04 43.95
CA SER A 22 -20.81 -35.33 43.25
C SER A 22 -22.12 -35.95 42.75
N GLY A 23 -22.20 -36.23 41.46
CA GLY A 23 -23.27 -37.06 40.83
C GLY A 23 -22.83 -37.55 39.44
N PRO A 24 -23.25 -38.74 38.98
CA PRO A 24 -22.69 -39.41 37.81
C PRO A 24 -23.12 -38.78 36.48
N LEU A 25 -22.19 -38.80 35.50
CA LEU A 25 -22.35 -38.31 34.14
C LEU A 25 -23.53 -38.95 33.40
N PRO A 26 -24.37 -38.14 32.72
CA PRO A 26 -25.36 -38.73 31.80
C PRO A 26 -24.70 -39.08 30.45
N VAL A 27 -25.08 -40.25 29.95
CA VAL A 27 -24.77 -40.79 28.64
C VAL A 27 -25.30 -39.85 27.55
N VAL A 28 -24.38 -39.41 26.65
CA VAL A 28 -24.74 -38.64 25.46
C VAL A 28 -25.35 -39.58 24.42
N PRO A 29 -26.57 -39.33 23.95
CA PRO A 29 -27.12 -40.10 22.83
C PRO A 29 -26.50 -39.62 21.52
N THR A 30 -26.01 -40.57 20.75
CA THR A 30 -25.59 -40.42 19.35
C THR A 30 -26.78 -39.92 18.52
N VAL A 31 -26.71 -38.67 18.07
CA VAL A 31 -27.69 -38.10 17.13
C VAL A 31 -27.22 -38.37 15.72
N PHE A 32 -27.97 -39.23 15.01
CA PHE A 32 -27.87 -39.38 13.56
C PHE A 32 -28.34 -38.09 12.90
N LEU A 33 -27.45 -37.41 12.17
CA LEU A 33 -27.79 -36.31 11.28
C LEU A 33 -28.45 -36.85 10.02
N LEU A 34 -29.78 -36.79 9.98
CA LEU A 34 -30.55 -36.90 8.75
C LEU A 34 -30.45 -35.56 8.04
N GLY A 35 -29.92 -35.56 6.80
CA GLY A 35 -29.78 -34.40 5.96
C GLY A 35 -31.12 -33.70 5.69
N ILE A 36 -31.18 -32.41 5.99
CA ILE A 36 -32.18 -31.51 5.44
C ILE A 36 -31.45 -30.49 4.57
N HIS A 37 -31.54 -30.71 3.25
CA HIS A 37 -31.15 -29.70 2.25
C HIS A 37 -32.22 -28.62 2.24
N ALA A 38 -31.93 -27.52 2.90
CA ALA A 38 -32.67 -26.27 2.68
C ALA A 38 -31.94 -25.44 1.61
N LYS A 39 -32.41 -25.49 0.37
CA LYS A 39 -32.01 -24.55 -0.67
C LYS A 39 -32.55 -23.19 -0.31
N VAL A 40 -31.64 -22.27 0.05
CA VAL A 40 -31.91 -20.82 0.00
C VAL A 40 -31.36 -20.36 -1.34
N GLU A 41 -32.24 -20.10 -2.29
CA GLU A 41 -31.89 -19.47 -3.56
C GLU A 41 -31.66 -17.96 -3.28
N ILE A 42 -30.39 -17.58 -3.12
CA ILE A 42 -29.92 -16.22 -3.37
C ILE A 42 -29.10 -16.34 -4.65
N GLY A 43 -29.51 -15.60 -5.70
CA GLY A 43 -28.95 -15.68 -7.05
C GLY A 43 -27.47 -15.34 -7.10
N ALA A 44 -26.64 -16.31 -6.86
CA ALA A 44 -25.22 -16.39 -7.18
C ALA A 44 -24.95 -17.85 -7.55
N SER A 45 -24.17 -18.08 -8.58
CA SER A 45 -23.70 -19.39 -9.02
C SER A 45 -23.26 -20.22 -7.80
N ALA A 46 -23.89 -21.39 -7.60
CA ALA A 46 -23.53 -22.29 -6.50
C ALA A 46 -22.11 -22.81 -6.73
N VAL A 47 -21.12 -22.15 -6.13
CA VAL A 47 -19.78 -22.73 -5.94
C VAL A 47 -19.95 -23.85 -4.92
N THR A 48 -19.62 -25.05 -5.30
CA THR A 48 -19.71 -26.19 -4.42
C THR A 48 -18.58 -26.19 -3.40
N ASP A 49 -18.81 -26.75 -2.21
CA ASP A 49 -17.76 -26.92 -1.18
C ASP A 49 -16.52 -27.67 -1.74
N GLU A 50 -16.67 -28.43 -2.81
CA GLU A 50 -15.60 -29.11 -3.54
C GLU A 50 -14.58 -28.16 -4.17
N ASP A 51 -15.00 -27.03 -4.74
CA ASP A 51 -14.07 -26.04 -5.37
C ASP A 51 -13.11 -25.41 -4.33
N VAL A 52 -13.56 -25.20 -3.10
CA VAL A 52 -12.73 -24.61 -2.03
C VAL A 52 -11.74 -25.63 -1.48
N VAL A 53 -12.18 -26.89 -1.34
CA VAL A 53 -11.32 -27.99 -0.86
C VAL A 53 -10.23 -28.29 -1.88
N GLU A 54 -10.56 -28.35 -3.18
CA GLU A 54 -9.59 -28.57 -4.25
C GLU A 54 -8.48 -27.50 -4.26
N GLN A 55 -8.82 -26.24 -3.94
CA GLN A 55 -7.85 -25.16 -3.89
C GLN A 55 -6.95 -25.19 -2.66
N LEU A 56 -7.47 -25.60 -1.52
CA LEU A 56 -6.64 -25.83 -0.33
C LEU A 56 -5.60 -26.92 -0.57
N GLU A 57 -5.87 -27.88 -1.45
CA GLU A 57 -4.90 -28.90 -1.87
C GLU A 57 -3.78 -28.34 -2.77
N LEU A 58 -4.00 -27.19 -3.44
CA LEU A 58 -2.97 -26.50 -4.23
C LEU A 58 -1.96 -25.74 -3.37
N LEU A 59 -2.26 -25.52 -2.10
CA LEU A 59 -1.31 -24.89 -1.18
C LEU A 59 -0.12 -25.81 -0.91
N PRO A 60 1.10 -25.28 -0.87
CA PRO A 60 2.28 -26.11 -0.63
C PRO A 60 2.17 -26.83 0.72
N ARG A 61 2.21 -28.16 0.70
CA ARG A 61 2.20 -29.00 1.93
C ARG A 61 3.45 -28.81 2.76
N THR A 62 4.56 -28.46 2.11
CA THR A 62 5.84 -28.13 2.75
C THR A 62 6.34 -26.86 2.11
N PRO A 63 6.08 -25.70 2.73
CA PRO A 63 6.52 -24.43 2.17
C PRO A 63 8.06 -24.35 2.18
N VAL A 64 8.64 -24.10 1.01
CA VAL A 64 10.06 -23.78 0.88
C VAL A 64 10.20 -22.28 0.77
N ALA A 65 10.86 -21.67 1.74
CA ALA A 65 11.08 -20.24 1.74
C ALA A 65 11.87 -19.80 0.51
N LEU A 66 11.40 -18.77 -0.18
CA LEU A 66 12.10 -18.16 -1.31
C LEU A 66 13.16 -17.18 -0.81
N THR A 67 14.31 -17.19 -1.45
CA THR A 67 15.36 -16.20 -1.21
C THR A 67 15.09 -14.90 -1.96
N LEU A 68 15.70 -13.79 -1.52
CA LEU A 68 15.60 -12.51 -2.22
C LEU A 68 16.02 -12.61 -3.69
N GLY A 69 17.13 -13.29 -3.99
CA GLY A 69 17.60 -13.44 -5.37
C GLY A 69 16.64 -14.24 -6.26
N GLU A 70 15.95 -15.25 -5.73
CA GLU A 70 14.92 -15.99 -6.45
C GLU A 70 13.69 -15.11 -6.73
N LEU A 71 13.27 -14.30 -5.76
CA LEU A 71 12.19 -13.33 -5.93
C LEU A 71 12.54 -12.26 -6.96
N GLU A 72 13.71 -11.65 -6.85
CA GLU A 72 14.19 -10.65 -7.82
C GLU A 72 14.24 -11.23 -9.24
N SER A 73 14.78 -12.46 -9.41
CA SER A 73 14.81 -13.15 -10.69
C SER A 73 13.41 -13.44 -11.23
N HIS A 74 12.49 -13.89 -10.37
CA HIS A 74 11.12 -14.15 -10.74
C HIS A 74 10.42 -12.86 -11.19
N LEU A 75 10.50 -11.79 -10.40
CA LEU A 75 9.90 -10.51 -10.75
C LEU A 75 10.49 -9.90 -12.02
N TRP A 76 11.81 -10.04 -12.22
CA TRP A 76 12.46 -9.60 -13.45
C TRP A 76 12.04 -10.44 -14.67
N GLY A 77 11.77 -11.75 -14.47
CA GLY A 77 11.20 -12.64 -15.48
C GLY A 77 9.88 -12.13 -16.05
N ALA A 78 9.00 -11.59 -15.20
CA ALA A 78 7.75 -10.94 -15.64
C ALA A 78 8.02 -9.77 -16.60
N ALA A 79 9.05 -8.95 -16.34
CA ALA A 79 9.44 -7.85 -17.21
C ALA A 79 9.95 -8.33 -18.60
N GLN A 80 10.60 -9.49 -18.65
CA GLN A 80 11.04 -10.05 -19.94
C GLN A 80 9.86 -10.51 -20.80
N ILE A 81 8.76 -10.98 -20.22
CA ILE A 81 7.54 -11.37 -20.95
C ILE A 81 6.91 -10.15 -21.63
N LEU A 82 6.95 -8.99 -20.97
CA LEU A 82 6.39 -7.74 -21.51
C LEU A 82 7.28 -7.09 -22.58
N ARG A 83 8.56 -7.51 -22.67
CA ARG A 83 9.54 -6.90 -23.55
C ARG A 83 9.18 -7.08 -25.02
N GLY A 84 9.13 -5.98 -25.75
CA GLY A 84 8.76 -5.91 -27.17
C GLY A 84 7.34 -5.43 -27.38
N PRO A 85 6.31 -6.13 -26.90
CA PRO A 85 4.92 -5.69 -27.05
C PRO A 85 4.57 -4.42 -26.23
N ILE A 86 5.21 -4.21 -25.09
CA ILE A 86 4.90 -3.11 -24.16
C ILE A 86 6.13 -2.20 -24.01
N ASP A 87 5.88 -0.88 -23.95
CA ASP A 87 6.95 0.10 -23.64
C ASP A 87 7.49 -0.16 -22.23
N GLN A 88 8.81 -0.13 -22.08
CA GLN A 88 9.47 -0.37 -20.79
C GLN A 88 9.05 0.62 -19.70
N ALA A 89 8.68 1.85 -20.08
CA ALA A 89 8.15 2.85 -19.15
C ALA A 89 6.81 2.43 -18.52
N ASP A 90 6.05 1.57 -19.21
CA ASP A 90 4.74 1.11 -18.78
C ASP A 90 4.79 -0.23 -18.00
N PHE A 91 5.94 -0.93 -17.93
CA PHE A 91 6.06 -2.24 -17.25
C PHE A 91 5.49 -2.22 -15.83
N LYS A 92 5.78 -1.16 -15.09
CA LYS A 92 5.30 -0.98 -13.72
C LYS A 92 3.77 -1.06 -13.61
N SER A 93 3.06 -0.50 -14.60
CA SER A 93 1.60 -0.46 -14.62
C SER A 93 0.96 -1.85 -14.82
N TYR A 94 1.69 -2.79 -15.39
CA TYR A 94 1.23 -4.16 -15.64
C TYR A 94 1.70 -5.14 -14.57
N ILE A 95 2.96 -5.07 -14.17
CA ILE A 95 3.57 -6.05 -13.27
C ILE A 95 3.07 -5.87 -11.84
N PHE A 96 3.05 -4.65 -11.32
CA PHE A 96 2.75 -4.43 -9.92
C PHE A 96 1.32 -4.78 -9.53
N PRO A 97 0.27 -4.42 -10.30
CA PRO A 97 -1.08 -4.87 -9.99
C PRO A 97 -1.24 -6.40 -10.00
N VAL A 98 -0.61 -7.08 -10.96
CA VAL A 98 -0.66 -8.55 -11.06
C VAL A 98 0.09 -9.22 -9.90
N LEU A 99 1.28 -8.74 -9.56
CA LEU A 99 2.04 -9.21 -8.40
C LEU A 99 1.25 -9.03 -7.10
N PHE A 100 0.68 -7.84 -6.90
CA PHE A 100 -0.08 -7.55 -5.69
C PHE A 100 -1.35 -8.41 -5.61
N PHE A 101 -2.08 -8.56 -6.71
CA PHE A 101 -3.24 -9.44 -6.79
C PHE A 101 -2.87 -10.90 -6.47
N LYS A 102 -1.78 -11.42 -7.05
CA LYS A 102 -1.28 -12.76 -6.74
C LYS A 102 -0.95 -12.90 -5.24
N ARG A 103 -0.22 -11.94 -4.67
CA ARG A 103 0.16 -11.95 -3.25
C ARG A 103 -1.05 -11.98 -2.34
N ILE A 104 -2.01 -11.06 -2.53
CA ILE A 104 -3.18 -11.00 -1.65
C ILE A 104 -4.08 -12.24 -1.80
N SER A 105 -4.15 -12.82 -3.01
CA SER A 105 -4.88 -14.07 -3.23
C SER A 105 -4.23 -15.26 -2.52
N ASP A 106 -2.90 -15.36 -2.54
CA ASP A 106 -2.19 -16.44 -1.84
C ASP A 106 -2.29 -16.30 -0.32
N VAL A 107 -2.21 -15.06 0.20
CA VAL A 107 -2.38 -14.79 1.64
C VAL A 107 -3.81 -15.08 2.07
N TYR A 108 -4.82 -14.68 1.30
CA TYR A 108 -6.22 -15.00 1.58
C TYR A 108 -6.44 -16.51 1.73
N MET A 109 -5.83 -17.33 0.87
CA MET A 109 -5.95 -18.78 0.94
C MET A 109 -5.28 -19.37 2.19
N GLU A 110 -4.18 -18.77 2.69
CA GLU A 110 -3.57 -19.17 3.97
C GLU A 110 -4.48 -18.82 5.16
N GLU A 111 -4.99 -17.60 5.18
CA GLU A 111 -5.92 -17.12 6.22
C GLU A 111 -7.21 -17.95 6.22
N PHE A 112 -7.75 -18.27 5.04
CA PHE A 112 -8.92 -19.12 4.90
C PHE A 112 -8.67 -20.52 5.48
N ARG A 113 -7.51 -21.13 5.20
CA ARG A 113 -7.15 -22.44 5.77
C ARG A 113 -7.05 -22.38 7.29
N GLU A 114 -6.38 -21.36 7.82
CA GLU A 114 -6.21 -21.17 9.28
C GLU A 114 -7.58 -20.99 9.96
N ALA A 115 -8.48 -20.21 9.37
CA ALA A 115 -9.83 -20.01 9.87
C ALA A 115 -10.66 -21.32 9.80
N LEU A 116 -10.49 -22.10 8.73
CA LEU A 116 -11.16 -23.39 8.57
C LEU A 116 -10.69 -24.41 9.63
N GLU A 117 -9.38 -24.48 9.88
CA GLU A 117 -8.80 -25.34 10.93
C GLU A 117 -9.27 -24.89 12.32
N THR A 118 -9.27 -23.58 12.60
CA THR A 118 -9.69 -23.02 13.89
C THR A 118 -11.18 -23.25 14.17
N SER A 119 -12.03 -23.20 13.14
CA SER A 119 -13.47 -23.42 13.26
C SER A 119 -13.88 -24.89 13.24
N GLY A 120 -12.92 -25.83 13.07
CA GLY A 120 -13.22 -27.26 12.94
C GLY A 120 -13.89 -27.62 11.63
N GLY A 121 -13.63 -26.88 10.54
CA GLY A 121 -14.12 -27.16 9.20
C GLY A 121 -15.34 -26.33 8.77
N ASP A 122 -15.66 -25.23 9.47
CA ASP A 122 -16.77 -24.35 9.08
C ASP A 122 -16.35 -23.40 7.96
N ILE A 123 -16.74 -23.75 6.72
CA ILE A 123 -16.46 -22.97 5.51
C ILE A 123 -17.12 -21.58 5.56
N THR A 124 -18.29 -21.47 6.18
CA THR A 124 -19.00 -20.19 6.31
C THR A 124 -18.23 -19.25 7.20
N PHE A 125 -17.77 -19.74 8.36
CA PHE A 125 -16.90 -18.98 9.26
C PHE A 125 -15.61 -18.57 8.57
N ALA A 126 -14.94 -19.51 7.90
CA ALA A 126 -13.69 -19.23 7.19
C ALA A 126 -13.85 -18.21 6.04
N SER A 127 -15.08 -17.98 5.58
CA SER A 127 -15.36 -16.99 4.51
C SER A 127 -15.73 -15.60 5.02
N TYR A 128 -15.81 -15.37 6.34
CA TYR A 128 -16.13 -14.04 6.85
C TYR A 128 -14.99 -13.05 6.60
N ALA A 129 -15.34 -11.84 6.18
CA ALA A 129 -14.37 -10.80 5.85
C ALA A 129 -13.42 -10.43 7.00
N ASP A 130 -13.86 -10.58 8.26
CA ASP A 130 -13.06 -10.34 9.46
C ASP A 130 -12.00 -11.42 9.74
N GLN A 131 -12.04 -12.55 9.01
CA GLN A 131 -11.01 -13.58 9.05
C GLN A 131 -9.86 -13.29 8.07
N HIS A 132 -9.98 -12.26 7.24
CA HIS A 132 -9.04 -11.96 6.18
C HIS A 132 -8.54 -10.52 6.28
N ARG A 133 -7.27 -10.34 5.94
CA ARG A 133 -6.67 -9.01 5.81
C ARG A 133 -7.33 -8.20 4.69
N PHE A 134 -7.65 -8.85 3.59
CA PHE A 134 -8.40 -8.29 2.47
C PHE A 134 -9.50 -9.25 2.05
N ASP A 135 -10.69 -8.74 1.85
CA ASP A 135 -11.80 -9.53 1.31
C ASP A 135 -11.61 -9.73 -0.20
N ILE A 136 -11.56 -10.99 -0.63
CA ILE A 136 -11.48 -11.37 -2.04
C ILE A 136 -12.74 -12.18 -2.37
N PRO A 137 -13.71 -11.59 -3.11
CA PRO A 137 -14.90 -12.33 -3.49
C PRO A 137 -14.55 -13.57 -4.30
N ARG A 138 -15.16 -14.70 -3.98
CA ARG A 138 -14.78 -16.04 -4.47
C ARG A 138 -14.66 -16.15 -5.99
N ASP A 139 -15.57 -15.49 -6.75
CA ASP A 139 -15.55 -15.50 -8.21
C ASP A 139 -14.38 -14.73 -8.82
N TYR A 140 -13.66 -13.97 -8.02
CA TYR A 140 -12.55 -13.10 -8.45
C TYR A 140 -11.21 -13.49 -7.86
N MET A 141 -11.10 -14.69 -7.29
CA MET A 141 -9.82 -15.24 -6.86
C MET A 141 -8.87 -15.49 -8.04
N TRP A 142 -7.58 -15.52 -7.76
CA TRP A 142 -6.52 -15.69 -8.77
C TRP A 142 -6.79 -16.84 -9.75
N HIS A 143 -7.11 -18.04 -9.22
CA HIS A 143 -7.33 -19.22 -10.06
C HIS A 143 -8.53 -19.05 -10.99
N LYS A 144 -9.64 -18.45 -10.53
CA LYS A 144 -10.82 -18.17 -11.38
C LYS A 144 -10.49 -17.23 -12.53
N VAL A 145 -9.64 -16.23 -12.29
CA VAL A 145 -9.17 -15.34 -13.34
C VAL A 145 -8.29 -16.08 -14.35
N VAL A 146 -7.38 -16.93 -13.89
CA VAL A 146 -6.46 -17.69 -14.75
C VAL A 146 -7.19 -18.75 -15.60
N GLU A 147 -8.31 -19.28 -15.17
CA GLU A 147 -9.15 -20.21 -15.93
C GLU A 147 -9.85 -19.57 -17.14
N ALA A 148 -9.99 -18.23 -17.17
CA ALA A 148 -10.62 -17.54 -18.28
C ALA A 148 -9.91 -17.80 -19.61
N LYS A 149 -10.66 -17.84 -20.73
CA LYS A 149 -10.10 -17.97 -22.09
C LYS A 149 -9.25 -16.76 -22.43
N ASP A 150 -8.24 -16.92 -23.28
CA ASP A 150 -7.29 -15.86 -23.63
C ASP A 150 -7.98 -14.59 -24.13
N GLU A 151 -9.02 -14.72 -24.92
CA GLU A 151 -9.76 -13.58 -25.49
C GLU A 151 -10.52 -12.78 -24.43
N GLU A 152 -10.90 -13.40 -23.32
CA GLU A 152 -11.66 -12.81 -22.20
C GLU A 152 -10.80 -12.48 -21.00
N LEU A 153 -9.55 -12.96 -20.99
CA LEU A 153 -8.65 -12.88 -19.85
C LEU A 153 -8.44 -11.44 -19.34
N GLY A 154 -8.25 -10.48 -20.24
CA GLY A 154 -8.11 -9.07 -19.88
C GLY A 154 -9.35 -8.49 -19.23
N LYS A 155 -10.56 -8.93 -19.66
CA LYS A 155 -11.83 -8.54 -19.05
C LYS A 155 -12.00 -9.19 -17.67
N ALA A 156 -11.71 -10.48 -17.56
CA ALA A 156 -11.77 -11.21 -16.29
C ALA A 156 -10.85 -10.58 -15.23
N LEU A 157 -9.59 -10.33 -15.59
CA LEU A 157 -8.63 -9.66 -14.71
C LEU A 157 -9.13 -8.26 -14.29
N ASN A 158 -9.53 -7.43 -15.26
CA ASN A 158 -10.01 -6.07 -14.94
C ASN A 158 -11.23 -6.09 -14.02
N THR A 159 -12.16 -7.04 -14.22
CA THR A 159 -13.34 -7.18 -13.37
C THR A 159 -12.92 -7.61 -11.97
N ALA A 160 -12.08 -8.63 -11.84
CA ALA A 160 -11.61 -9.12 -10.54
C ALA A 160 -10.93 -8.00 -9.72
N LEU A 161 -10.01 -7.25 -10.32
CA LEU A 161 -9.34 -6.14 -9.65
C LEU A 161 -10.33 -5.07 -9.15
N ARG A 162 -11.37 -4.74 -9.94
CA ARG A 162 -12.40 -3.77 -9.53
C ARG A 162 -13.32 -4.30 -8.44
N GLU A 163 -13.71 -5.58 -8.48
CA GLU A 163 -14.55 -6.16 -7.44
C GLU A 163 -13.79 -6.31 -6.11
N ILE A 164 -12.49 -6.63 -6.15
CA ILE A 164 -11.62 -6.60 -4.96
C ILE A 164 -11.52 -5.19 -4.37
N GLU A 165 -11.35 -4.15 -5.20
CA GLU A 165 -11.38 -2.76 -4.72
C GLU A 165 -12.71 -2.39 -4.05
N LYS A 166 -13.84 -2.86 -4.60
CA LYS A 166 -15.19 -2.61 -4.03
C LYS A 166 -15.42 -3.35 -2.72
N ALA A 167 -14.89 -4.57 -2.60
CA ALA A 167 -14.95 -5.35 -1.37
C ALA A 167 -14.11 -4.72 -0.24
N ASN A 168 -13.08 -3.92 -0.59
CA ASN A 168 -12.16 -3.27 0.35
C ASN A 168 -12.12 -1.74 0.15
N PRO A 169 -13.24 -1.01 0.30
CA PRO A 169 -13.33 0.40 -0.08
C PRO A 169 -12.40 1.32 0.72
N ASP A 170 -12.15 1.02 1.98
CA ASP A 170 -11.33 1.84 2.86
C ASP A 170 -9.82 1.62 2.64
N THR A 171 -9.44 0.43 2.17
CA THR A 171 -8.02 0.03 2.06
C THR A 171 -7.53 -0.07 0.63
N LEU A 172 -8.30 -0.62 -0.31
CA LEU A 172 -7.86 -0.92 -1.67
C LEU A 172 -8.46 -0.05 -2.77
N ALA A 173 -9.39 0.87 -2.49
CA ALA A 173 -10.01 1.71 -3.52
C ALA A 173 -8.96 2.39 -4.43
N GLY A 174 -8.99 2.11 -5.74
CA GLY A 174 -8.10 2.67 -6.74
C GLY A 174 -6.63 2.21 -6.66
N ILE A 175 -6.32 1.14 -5.91
CA ILE A 175 -4.95 0.66 -5.75
C ILE A 175 -4.40 0.05 -7.04
N PHE A 176 -5.22 -0.65 -7.81
CA PHE A 176 -4.81 -1.30 -9.06
C PHE A 176 -4.66 -0.34 -10.25
N GLY A 177 -4.96 0.95 -10.06
CA GLY A 177 -4.80 1.96 -11.09
C GLY A 177 -5.82 1.84 -12.23
N ASP A 178 -5.44 2.31 -13.42
CA ASP A 178 -6.30 2.38 -14.61
C ASP A 178 -5.68 1.68 -15.83
N THR A 179 -4.87 0.66 -15.59
CA THR A 179 -4.21 -0.13 -16.64
C THR A 179 -5.23 -0.69 -17.63
N PRO A 180 -5.04 -0.50 -18.94
CA PRO A 180 -6.02 -0.86 -19.97
C PRO A 180 -5.96 -2.36 -20.30
N TRP A 181 -6.30 -3.24 -19.36
CA TRP A 181 -6.23 -4.70 -19.48
C TRP A 181 -7.04 -5.27 -20.65
N THR A 182 -8.11 -4.58 -21.06
CA THR A 182 -9.00 -5.01 -22.16
C THR A 182 -8.52 -4.56 -23.55
N ASN A 183 -7.49 -3.72 -23.61
CA ASN A 183 -6.97 -3.22 -24.87
C ASN A 183 -5.95 -4.22 -25.46
N LYS A 184 -6.42 -5.05 -26.41
CA LYS A 184 -5.63 -6.13 -27.02
C LYS A 184 -4.48 -5.63 -27.91
N ASP A 185 -4.52 -4.39 -28.37
CA ASP A 185 -3.44 -3.76 -29.12
C ASP A 185 -2.27 -3.38 -28.19
N ARG A 186 -2.57 -3.02 -26.94
CA ARG A 186 -1.56 -2.71 -25.92
C ARG A 186 -1.07 -3.95 -25.20
N VAL A 187 -1.98 -4.86 -24.85
CA VAL A 187 -1.67 -6.11 -24.17
C VAL A 187 -2.24 -7.28 -24.98
N PRO A 188 -1.47 -7.87 -25.88
CA PRO A 188 -1.92 -9.05 -26.62
C PRO A 188 -2.35 -10.16 -25.65
N PRO A 189 -3.46 -10.87 -25.92
CA PRO A 189 -3.98 -11.92 -25.03
C PRO A 189 -2.94 -12.96 -24.62
N LYS A 190 -2.08 -13.37 -25.57
CA LYS A 190 -0.98 -14.30 -25.30
C LYS A 190 0.01 -13.74 -24.28
N VAL A 191 0.39 -12.46 -24.37
CA VAL A 191 1.33 -11.83 -23.43
C VAL A 191 0.74 -11.76 -22.04
N LEU A 192 -0.55 -11.43 -21.93
CA LEU A 192 -1.25 -11.44 -20.65
C LEU A 192 -1.33 -12.85 -20.06
N ARG A 193 -1.62 -13.87 -20.88
CA ARG A 193 -1.61 -15.28 -20.49
C ARG A 193 -0.24 -15.69 -19.95
N ASP A 194 0.81 -15.40 -20.70
CA ASP A 194 2.19 -15.74 -20.32
C ASP A 194 2.57 -15.03 -18.99
N LEU A 195 2.15 -13.78 -18.77
CA LEU A 195 2.38 -13.04 -17.53
C LEU A 195 1.67 -13.70 -16.34
N LEU A 196 0.37 -14.04 -16.48
CA LEU A 196 -0.38 -14.67 -15.39
C LEU A 196 0.15 -16.08 -15.09
N ASN A 197 0.49 -16.89 -16.12
CA ASN A 197 1.11 -18.19 -15.94
C ASN A 197 2.46 -18.09 -15.23
N HIS A 198 3.24 -17.06 -15.54
CA HIS A 198 4.51 -16.82 -14.87
C HIS A 198 4.31 -16.59 -13.37
N PHE A 199 3.38 -15.71 -12.97
CA PHE A 199 3.07 -15.50 -11.56
C PHE A 199 2.40 -16.72 -10.91
N SER A 200 1.64 -17.53 -11.65
CA SER A 200 1.09 -18.81 -11.15
C SER A 200 2.16 -19.84 -10.82
N SER A 201 3.35 -19.74 -11.44
CA SER A 201 4.44 -20.71 -11.23
C SER A 201 5.08 -20.66 -9.84
N ARG A 202 4.79 -19.61 -9.04
CA ARG A 202 5.31 -19.44 -7.69
C ARG A 202 4.19 -19.07 -6.72
N TYR A 203 4.24 -19.69 -5.56
CA TYR A 203 3.40 -19.33 -4.43
C TYR A 203 4.03 -18.15 -3.69
N LEU A 204 3.23 -17.13 -3.35
CA LEU A 204 3.69 -15.89 -2.73
C LEU A 204 3.01 -15.61 -1.38
N GLY A 205 2.46 -16.62 -0.70
CA GLY A 205 1.87 -16.49 0.64
C GLY A 205 2.90 -16.24 1.74
N ASN A 206 2.43 -15.93 2.95
CA ASN A 206 3.27 -15.65 4.11
C ASN A 206 4.16 -16.82 4.54
N SER A 207 3.68 -18.05 4.33
CA SER A 207 4.42 -19.28 4.65
C SER A 207 5.65 -19.50 3.78
N VAL A 208 5.75 -18.83 2.63
CA VAL A 208 6.84 -18.98 1.64
C VAL A 208 7.66 -17.71 1.51
N VAL A 209 7.03 -16.54 1.64
CA VAL A 209 7.67 -15.24 1.42
C VAL A 209 7.29 -14.29 2.55
N GLU A 210 8.26 -13.93 3.36
CA GLU A 210 8.08 -12.86 4.36
C GLU A 210 7.78 -11.52 3.68
N ALA A 211 6.95 -10.70 4.32
CA ALA A 211 6.52 -9.41 3.77
C ALA A 211 7.71 -8.51 3.43
N ASP A 212 8.66 -8.35 4.36
CA ASP A 212 9.85 -7.50 4.13
C ASP A 212 10.67 -7.97 2.92
N LEU A 213 10.85 -9.29 2.76
CA LEU A 213 11.59 -9.86 1.63
C LEU A 213 10.91 -9.59 0.28
N LEU A 214 9.58 -9.69 0.25
CA LEU A 214 8.81 -9.36 -0.95
C LEU A 214 8.85 -7.86 -1.25
N GLY A 215 8.79 -7.03 -0.21
CA GLY A 215 8.96 -5.59 -0.31
C GLY A 215 10.31 -5.21 -0.90
N GLN A 216 11.40 -5.81 -0.44
CA GLN A 216 12.75 -5.59 -0.99
C GLN A 216 12.84 -5.96 -2.48
N ALA A 217 12.27 -7.11 -2.88
CA ALA A 217 12.22 -7.52 -4.28
C ALA A 217 11.36 -6.57 -5.14
N TYR A 218 10.30 -6.01 -4.56
CA TYR A 218 9.46 -5.00 -5.20
C TYR A 218 10.24 -3.68 -5.42
N GLU A 219 10.99 -3.21 -4.42
CA GLU A 219 11.86 -2.03 -4.55
C GLU A 219 12.96 -2.24 -5.62
N TYR A 220 13.54 -3.44 -5.69
CA TYR A 220 14.48 -3.79 -6.76
C TYR A 220 13.87 -3.55 -8.15
N LEU A 221 12.61 -3.97 -8.37
CA LEU A 221 11.93 -3.69 -9.64
C LEU A 221 11.67 -2.21 -9.87
N ILE A 222 11.24 -1.47 -8.84
CA ILE A 222 11.04 -0.02 -8.96
C ILE A 222 12.33 0.64 -9.43
N LYS A 223 13.48 0.30 -8.82
CA LYS A 223 14.79 0.80 -9.21
C LYS A 223 15.14 0.42 -10.65
N LYS A 224 14.97 -0.84 -11.03
CA LYS A 224 15.23 -1.32 -12.40
C LYS A 224 14.37 -0.58 -13.44
N PHE A 225 13.09 -0.34 -13.16
CA PHE A 225 12.23 0.38 -14.09
C PHE A 225 12.54 1.87 -14.14
N ALA A 226 13.00 2.48 -13.06
CA ALA A 226 13.52 3.84 -13.05
C ALA A 226 14.77 3.96 -13.96
N ASP A 227 15.71 3.03 -13.84
CA ASP A 227 16.91 2.98 -14.67
C ASP A 227 16.60 2.82 -16.17
N LEU A 228 15.58 1.99 -16.51
CA LEU A 228 15.14 1.78 -17.89
C LEU A 228 14.42 2.99 -18.48
N SER A 229 13.69 3.74 -17.67
CA SER A 229 12.87 4.88 -18.07
C SER A 229 13.62 6.21 -18.13
N ASN A 230 14.92 6.23 -17.91
CA ASN A 230 15.81 7.40 -17.79
C ASN A 230 15.74 8.43 -18.96
N LYS A 231 14.82 8.27 -19.91
CA LYS A 231 14.62 9.16 -21.06
C LYS A 231 13.38 10.06 -20.99
N LYS A 232 12.50 9.87 -20.00
CA LYS A 232 11.31 10.75 -19.86
C LYS A 232 11.28 11.34 -18.46
N ALA A 233 11.77 12.56 -18.38
CA ALA A 233 11.89 13.43 -17.22
C ALA A 233 10.67 13.43 -16.29
N GLY A 234 10.90 13.32 -14.98
CA GLY A 234 9.97 13.74 -13.93
C GLY A 234 9.77 12.79 -12.75
N GLU A 235 9.99 11.49 -12.92
CA GLU A 235 9.96 10.55 -11.80
C GLU A 235 11.42 10.16 -11.47
N PHE A 236 12.05 10.89 -10.57
CA PHE A 236 13.39 10.57 -10.09
C PHE A 236 13.29 9.57 -8.94
N TYR A 237 13.87 8.38 -9.13
CA TYR A 237 14.18 7.50 -8.03
C TYR A 237 15.23 8.18 -7.14
N THR A 238 14.90 8.41 -5.87
CA THR A 238 15.87 8.96 -4.92
C THR A 238 16.86 7.87 -4.52
N PRO A 239 18.18 8.09 -4.65
CA PRO A 239 19.16 7.11 -4.16
C PRO A 239 18.91 6.75 -2.69
N ARG A 240 18.96 5.45 -2.38
CA ARG A 240 18.62 4.93 -1.03
C ARG A 240 19.47 5.59 0.06
N GLU A 241 20.74 5.85 -0.25
CA GLU A 241 21.67 6.50 0.68
C GLU A 241 21.23 7.93 1.05
N VAL A 242 20.64 8.65 0.09
CA VAL A 242 20.10 10.01 0.33
C VAL A 242 18.83 9.92 1.17
N VAL A 243 17.94 8.96 0.87
CA VAL A 243 16.71 8.73 1.65
C VAL A 243 17.05 8.39 3.09
N ARG A 244 17.97 7.44 3.29
CA ARG A 244 18.44 7.04 4.62
C ARG A 244 19.03 8.22 5.40
N LEU A 245 19.89 9.03 4.76
CA LEU A 245 20.44 10.22 5.40
C LEU A 245 19.35 11.19 5.87
N LEU A 246 18.31 11.41 5.05
CA LEU A 246 17.20 12.30 5.42
C LEU A 246 16.40 11.74 6.60
N VAL A 247 16.12 10.44 6.61
CA VAL A 247 15.40 9.77 7.69
C VAL A 247 16.24 9.79 8.98
N ASP A 248 17.55 9.52 8.89
CA ASP A 248 18.46 9.57 10.03
C ASP A 248 18.56 10.98 10.64
N ILE A 249 18.56 12.03 9.79
CA ILE A 249 18.54 13.45 10.26
C ILE A 249 17.22 13.79 10.93
N LEU A 250 16.09 13.33 10.37
CA LEU A 250 14.77 13.58 10.95
C LEU A 250 14.56 12.76 12.25
N ASP A 251 15.15 11.58 12.31
CA ASP A 251 15.06 10.66 13.44
C ASP A 251 13.63 10.52 13.99
N PRO A 252 12.68 9.97 13.20
CA PRO A 252 11.30 9.80 13.63
C PRO A 252 11.21 8.94 14.89
N GLN A 253 10.45 9.41 15.89
CA GLN A 253 10.29 8.73 17.16
C GLN A 253 8.96 7.98 17.24
N LYS A 254 8.85 7.03 18.18
CA LYS A 254 7.62 6.25 18.43
C LYS A 254 6.42 7.15 18.64
N GLY A 255 5.38 6.94 17.83
CA GLY A 255 4.14 7.70 17.90
C GLY A 255 4.14 9.03 17.14
N GLU A 256 5.28 9.46 16.59
CA GLU A 256 5.33 10.62 15.70
C GLU A 256 4.72 10.31 14.33
N SER A 257 4.09 11.31 13.75
CA SER A 257 3.52 11.25 12.42
C SER A 257 4.55 11.66 11.36
N VAL A 258 4.61 10.91 10.25
CA VAL A 258 5.50 11.18 9.11
C VAL A 258 4.67 11.47 7.88
N TYR A 259 4.97 12.55 7.18
CA TYR A 259 4.27 12.98 5.98
C TYR A 259 5.22 13.23 4.81
N ASP A 260 4.92 12.61 3.66
CA ASP A 260 5.58 12.88 2.40
C ASP A 260 4.58 13.51 1.40
N PRO A 261 4.69 14.84 1.14
CA PRO A 261 3.78 15.55 0.24
C PRO A 261 3.96 15.23 -1.25
N ALA A 262 5.00 14.49 -1.63
CA ALA A 262 5.31 14.07 -3.00
C ALA A 262 5.83 12.63 -2.99
N CYS A 263 5.05 11.71 -2.38
CA CYS A 263 5.57 10.42 -1.92
C CYS A 263 6.00 9.46 -3.04
N GLY A 264 5.67 9.76 -4.30
CA GLY A 264 6.07 8.90 -5.41
C GLY A 264 5.62 7.46 -5.18
N THR A 265 6.56 6.52 -5.21
CA THR A 265 6.33 5.09 -4.94
C THR A 265 6.43 4.70 -3.46
N GLY A 266 6.50 5.68 -2.56
CA GLY A 266 6.53 5.47 -1.11
C GLY A 266 7.91 5.16 -0.51
N GLY A 267 8.98 5.25 -1.28
CA GLY A 267 10.33 4.84 -0.83
C GLY A 267 10.82 5.56 0.43
N MET A 268 10.50 6.86 0.62
CA MET A 268 10.86 7.58 1.84
C MET A 268 10.09 7.09 3.07
N LEU A 269 8.81 6.73 2.89
CA LEU A 269 7.99 6.17 3.95
C LEU A 269 8.46 4.75 4.33
N ILE A 270 8.88 3.94 3.35
CA ILE A 270 9.47 2.62 3.61
C ILE A 270 10.80 2.75 4.38
N GLU A 271 11.65 3.72 4.04
CA GLU A 271 12.91 3.91 4.78
C GLU A 271 12.65 4.28 6.26
N VAL A 272 11.54 4.96 6.58
CA VAL A 272 11.12 5.16 7.97
C VAL A 272 10.82 3.82 8.66
N VAL A 273 10.22 2.86 7.97
CA VAL A 273 10.00 1.51 8.51
C VAL A 273 11.34 0.83 8.79
N HIS A 274 12.26 0.87 7.83
CA HIS A 274 13.61 0.31 8.01
C HIS A 274 14.36 0.96 9.16
N HIS A 275 14.25 2.28 9.33
CA HIS A 275 14.85 3.01 10.45
C HIS A 275 14.38 2.48 11.82
N PHE A 276 13.08 2.14 11.95
CA PHE A 276 12.54 1.52 13.16
C PHE A 276 13.08 0.10 13.34
N LEU A 277 13.08 -0.72 12.28
CA LEU A 277 13.60 -2.09 12.32
C LEU A 277 15.10 -2.13 12.68
N ASP A 278 15.92 -1.27 12.07
CA ASP A 278 17.36 -1.16 12.33
C ASP A 278 17.67 -0.82 13.80
N ARG A 279 16.76 -0.12 14.49
CA ARG A 279 16.84 0.22 15.92
C ARG A 279 16.28 -0.87 16.84
N GLY A 280 15.71 -1.93 16.26
CA GLY A 280 15.04 -2.99 17.03
C GLY A 280 13.66 -2.55 17.55
N ASP A 281 13.07 -1.52 16.97
CA ASP A 281 11.74 -1.03 17.32
C ASP A 281 10.66 -1.75 16.50
N ASP A 282 9.48 -1.95 17.10
CA ASP A 282 8.36 -2.59 16.43
C ASP A 282 7.68 -1.59 15.46
N PRO A 283 7.59 -1.89 14.16
CA PRO A 283 6.90 -1.03 13.17
C PRO A 283 5.44 -0.72 13.50
N LYS A 284 4.80 -1.46 14.41
CA LYS A 284 3.44 -1.15 14.87
C LYS A 284 3.30 0.27 15.45
N TYR A 285 4.39 0.89 15.94
CA TYR A 285 4.38 2.28 16.39
C TYR A 285 4.13 3.28 15.26
N LEU A 286 4.25 2.83 13.99
CA LEU A 286 3.94 3.62 12.80
C LEU A 286 2.48 3.48 12.33
N ARG A 287 1.66 2.66 12.99
CA ARG A 287 0.24 2.51 12.65
C ARG A 287 -0.48 3.86 12.72
N ALA A 288 -1.24 4.19 11.69
CA ALA A 288 -1.94 5.47 11.53
C ALA A 288 -1.03 6.71 11.66
N LYS A 289 0.29 6.55 11.42
CA LYS A 289 1.28 7.61 11.54
C LYS A 289 1.98 7.96 10.23
N MET A 290 1.74 7.17 9.17
CA MET A 290 2.37 7.35 7.87
C MET A 290 1.39 7.96 6.88
N PHE A 291 1.76 9.11 6.31
CA PHE A 291 0.91 9.90 5.41
C PHE A 291 1.67 10.25 4.15
N GLY A 292 1.00 10.14 3.00
CA GLY A 292 1.61 10.53 1.74
C GLY A 292 0.59 11.16 0.78
N GLN A 293 1.08 12.01 -0.10
CA GLN A 293 0.27 12.51 -1.20
C GLN A 293 1.01 12.37 -2.52
N GLU A 294 0.35 11.80 -3.54
CA GLU A 294 0.90 11.60 -4.87
C GLU A 294 -0.13 12.01 -5.93
N LYS A 295 0.34 12.72 -6.95
CA LYS A 295 -0.53 13.24 -8.01
C LYS A 295 -0.94 12.16 -9.01
N ASN A 296 -0.01 11.28 -9.38
CA ASN A 296 -0.23 10.25 -10.39
C ASN A 296 -0.99 9.07 -9.80
N LEU A 297 -2.07 8.62 -10.46
CA LEU A 297 -2.91 7.52 -10.00
C LEU A 297 -2.12 6.22 -9.85
N THR A 298 -1.41 5.83 -10.92
CA THR A 298 -0.64 4.59 -10.93
C THR A 298 0.47 4.60 -9.87
N THR A 299 1.20 5.71 -9.76
CA THR A 299 2.28 5.85 -8.78
C THR A 299 1.75 5.84 -7.35
N SER A 300 0.60 6.48 -7.09
CA SER A 300 -0.10 6.41 -5.79
C SER A 300 -0.51 4.97 -5.43
N GLY A 301 -1.03 4.20 -6.39
CA GLY A 301 -1.33 2.78 -6.22
C GLY A 301 -0.07 1.97 -5.89
N ILE A 302 1.01 2.20 -6.62
CA ILE A 302 2.31 1.56 -6.38
C ILE A 302 2.83 1.86 -4.96
N ALA A 303 2.71 3.10 -4.47
CA ALA A 303 3.11 3.47 -3.12
C ALA A 303 2.33 2.67 -2.06
N ARG A 304 1.03 2.52 -2.24
CA ARG A 304 0.17 1.75 -1.32
C ARG A 304 0.51 0.26 -1.36
N MET A 305 0.68 -0.32 -2.55
CA MET A 305 1.14 -1.69 -2.71
C MET A 305 2.49 -1.90 -2.02
N ASN A 306 3.43 -0.97 -2.20
CA ASN A 306 4.75 -1.03 -1.60
C ASN A 306 4.68 -1.09 -0.07
N LEU A 307 3.91 -0.21 0.56
CA LEU A 307 3.68 -0.21 2.00
C LEU A 307 3.07 -1.53 2.49
N PHE A 308 2.03 -2.03 1.82
CA PHE A 308 1.42 -3.32 2.16
C PHE A 308 2.41 -4.49 2.04
N LEU A 309 3.24 -4.51 1.01
CA LEU A 309 4.23 -5.55 0.78
C LEU A 309 5.37 -5.52 1.82
N HIS A 310 5.63 -4.38 2.45
CA HIS A 310 6.53 -4.25 3.60
C HIS A 310 5.82 -4.47 4.95
N GLY A 311 4.60 -4.99 4.96
CA GLY A 311 3.86 -5.29 6.17
C GLY A 311 3.28 -4.07 6.90
N VAL A 312 3.29 -2.90 6.28
CA VAL A 312 2.60 -1.71 6.83
C VAL A 312 1.13 -1.80 6.47
N GLU A 313 0.26 -1.78 7.48
CA GLU A 313 -1.18 -2.01 7.29
C GLU A 313 -2.02 -0.75 7.41
N ASP A 314 -1.58 0.21 8.21
CA ASP A 314 -2.34 1.39 8.59
C ASP A 314 -1.57 2.66 8.23
N PHE A 315 -1.86 3.17 7.04
CA PHE A 315 -1.28 4.39 6.46
C PHE A 315 -2.36 5.15 5.67
N ASP A 316 -2.09 6.39 5.33
CA ASP A 316 -3.00 7.21 4.53
C ASP A 316 -2.26 7.83 3.33
N ILE A 317 -2.36 7.20 2.16
CA ILE A 317 -1.82 7.72 0.90
C ILE A 317 -2.96 8.28 0.07
N LYS A 318 -2.99 9.59 -0.13
CA LYS A 318 -4.03 10.29 -0.90
C LYS A 318 -3.55 10.71 -2.28
N ARG A 319 -4.40 10.46 -3.28
CA ARG A 319 -4.17 10.97 -4.61
C ARG A 319 -4.54 12.44 -4.69
N GLY A 320 -3.65 13.28 -5.24
CA GLY A 320 -3.93 14.69 -5.50
C GLY A 320 -2.67 15.53 -5.74
N ASP A 321 -2.85 16.67 -6.40
CA ASP A 321 -1.79 17.65 -6.63
C ASP A 321 -1.60 18.49 -5.34
N THR A 322 -0.58 18.20 -4.56
CA THR A 322 -0.33 18.78 -3.25
C THR A 322 -0.26 20.31 -3.26
N LEU A 323 0.32 20.88 -4.30
CA LEU A 323 0.44 22.33 -4.39
C LEU A 323 -0.88 23.01 -4.71
N ARG A 324 -1.74 22.36 -5.50
CA ARG A 324 -3.04 22.89 -5.92
C ARG A 324 -4.18 22.46 -5.02
N ASP A 325 -4.14 21.21 -4.56
CA ASP A 325 -5.23 20.53 -3.85
C ASP A 325 -4.67 19.60 -2.77
N PRO A 326 -4.09 20.15 -1.69
CA PRO A 326 -3.64 19.34 -0.55
C PRO A 326 -4.82 18.58 0.04
N LYS A 327 -4.60 17.34 0.49
CA LYS A 327 -5.64 16.41 0.93
C LYS A 327 -5.68 16.18 2.44
N PHE A 328 -4.71 16.68 3.19
CA PHE A 328 -4.66 16.50 4.64
C PHE A 328 -5.02 17.79 5.39
N PHE A 329 -6.13 17.72 6.12
CA PHE A 329 -6.68 18.84 6.88
C PHE A 329 -6.95 18.45 8.32
N ASP A 330 -6.92 19.43 9.20
CA ASP A 330 -7.48 19.33 10.56
C ASP A 330 -9.00 19.58 10.55
N ASP A 331 -9.65 19.40 11.69
CA ASP A 331 -11.10 19.61 11.87
C ASP A 331 -11.55 21.05 11.60
N ARG A 332 -10.63 22.00 11.55
CA ARG A 332 -10.88 23.42 11.26
C ARG A 332 -10.67 23.76 9.79
N GLY A 333 -10.32 22.75 8.97
CA GLY A 333 -10.03 22.94 7.55
C GLY A 333 -8.67 23.59 7.24
N SER A 334 -7.79 23.66 8.25
CA SER A 334 -6.38 24.07 8.06
C SER A 334 -5.54 22.88 7.66
N LEU A 335 -4.32 23.09 7.15
CA LEU A 335 -3.40 21.98 6.88
C LEU A 335 -3.14 21.19 8.16
N ARG A 336 -3.32 19.87 8.06
CA ARG A 336 -2.93 18.94 9.12
C ARG A 336 -1.44 19.12 9.43
N LYS A 337 -1.10 18.97 10.70
CA LYS A 337 0.26 19.10 11.19
C LYS A 337 0.87 17.74 11.46
N PHE A 338 2.14 17.59 11.08
CA PHE A 338 2.90 16.35 11.20
C PHE A 338 4.21 16.62 11.93
N ASP A 339 4.66 15.63 12.68
CA ASP A 339 5.88 15.74 13.48
C ASP A 339 7.14 15.70 12.58
N CYS A 340 7.12 14.84 11.56
CA CYS A 340 8.17 14.75 10.54
C CYS A 340 7.58 14.98 9.15
N VAL A 341 8.18 15.88 8.35
CA VAL A 341 7.81 16.08 6.96
C VAL A 341 9.04 15.82 6.08
N ILE A 342 8.95 14.87 5.17
CA ILE A 342 10.07 14.44 4.33
C ILE A 342 9.64 14.46 2.87
N ALA A 343 10.50 14.94 1.96
CA ALA A 343 10.15 14.94 0.54
C ALA A 343 11.37 14.97 -0.39
N ASN A 344 11.21 14.31 -1.56
CA ASN A 344 11.98 14.60 -2.76
C ASN A 344 11.01 15.02 -3.87
N PRO A 345 10.55 16.29 -3.88
CA PRO A 345 9.58 16.76 -4.84
C PRO A 345 10.21 16.92 -6.24
N PRO A 346 9.41 16.96 -7.33
CA PRO A 346 9.92 17.19 -8.67
C PRO A 346 10.61 18.55 -8.77
N PHE A 347 11.87 18.55 -9.24
CA PHE A 347 12.69 19.76 -9.35
C PHE A 347 12.23 20.67 -10.47
N SER A 348 12.30 21.98 -10.24
CA SER A 348 12.01 23.02 -11.23
C SER A 348 10.66 22.84 -11.93
N LEU A 349 9.66 22.33 -11.22
CA LEU A 349 8.31 22.15 -11.73
C LEU A 349 7.72 23.48 -12.18
N GLN A 350 7.31 23.56 -13.45
CA GLN A 350 6.71 24.76 -14.04
C GLN A 350 5.18 24.72 -13.99
N ALA A 351 4.56 25.90 -14.08
CA ALA A 351 3.10 26.06 -14.11
C ALA A 351 2.39 25.28 -12.99
N TRP A 352 2.96 25.29 -11.79
CA TRP A 352 2.57 24.51 -10.63
C TRP A 352 1.32 25.02 -9.90
N GLY A 353 0.74 26.15 -10.36
CA GLY A 353 -0.48 26.75 -9.77
C GLY A 353 -0.16 27.98 -8.91
N GLU A 354 0.87 28.74 -9.24
CA GLU A 354 1.30 29.96 -8.56
C GLU A 354 0.17 30.99 -8.42
N ASP A 355 -0.76 31.04 -9.38
CA ASP A 355 -1.90 31.96 -9.33
C ASP A 355 -2.83 31.68 -8.15
N LEU A 356 -2.97 30.40 -7.75
CA LEU A 356 -3.77 30.00 -6.62
C LEU A 356 -3.13 30.43 -5.28
N TRP A 357 -1.80 30.57 -5.24
CA TRP A 357 -1.06 30.85 -4.02
C TRP A 357 -1.16 32.29 -3.56
N LYS A 358 -1.52 33.23 -4.41
CA LYS A 358 -1.79 34.63 -4.02
C LYS A 358 -2.95 34.70 -3.03
N ASN A 359 -3.95 33.82 -3.20
CA ASN A 359 -5.16 33.75 -2.37
C ASN A 359 -5.30 32.38 -1.70
N ASP A 360 -4.18 31.71 -1.41
CA ASP A 360 -4.17 30.38 -0.81
C ASP A 360 -4.86 30.41 0.57
N LYS A 361 -5.92 29.61 0.71
CA LYS A 361 -6.68 29.50 1.97
C LYS A 361 -5.81 29.06 3.16
N PHE A 362 -4.69 28.39 2.88
CA PHE A 362 -3.74 27.92 3.88
C PHE A 362 -2.61 28.91 4.14
N LYS A 363 -2.59 30.05 3.43
CA LYS A 363 -1.61 31.13 3.54
C LYS A 363 -0.16 30.68 3.31
N ARG A 364 0.05 29.60 2.53
CA ARG A 364 1.39 29.08 2.24
C ARG A 364 2.28 30.10 1.55
N GLY A 365 1.70 30.93 0.67
CA GLY A 365 2.40 32.03 -0.02
C GLY A 365 2.59 33.32 0.78
N SER A 366 2.33 33.35 2.09
CA SER A 366 2.39 34.59 2.91
C SER A 366 3.79 35.24 2.97
N THR A 367 4.84 34.44 2.82
CA THR A 367 6.23 34.92 2.77
C THR A 367 6.72 35.28 1.36
N GLY A 368 5.82 35.19 0.38
CA GLY A 368 6.10 35.44 -1.04
C GLY A 368 5.69 34.21 -1.88
N VAL A 369 5.17 34.48 -3.09
CA VAL A 369 4.81 33.44 -4.04
C VAL A 369 6.02 33.06 -4.89
N PRO A 370 6.45 31.80 -4.90
CA PRO A 370 7.56 31.35 -5.75
C PRO A 370 7.27 31.56 -7.25
N PRO A 371 8.31 31.67 -8.09
CA PRO A 371 8.12 31.98 -9.50
C PRO A 371 7.44 30.84 -10.26
N ARG A 372 6.65 31.19 -11.28
CA ARG A 372 5.92 30.24 -12.15
C ARG A 372 6.80 29.12 -12.74
N ARG A 373 8.08 29.41 -12.98
CA ARG A 373 9.03 28.49 -13.61
C ARG A 373 9.69 27.49 -12.66
N SER A 374 9.45 27.61 -11.34
CA SER A 374 10.00 26.71 -10.34
C SER A 374 9.14 26.67 -9.08
N ALA A 375 8.64 25.48 -8.75
CA ALA A 375 7.88 25.20 -7.54
C ALA A 375 8.75 24.90 -6.32
N ASP A 376 10.07 24.88 -6.44
CA ASP A 376 10.97 24.34 -5.41
C ASP A 376 10.70 24.95 -4.02
N PHE A 377 10.58 26.26 -3.94
CA PHE A 377 10.21 26.91 -2.68
C PHE A 377 8.73 26.79 -2.31
N ALA A 378 7.83 26.51 -3.27
CA ALA A 378 6.43 26.20 -2.95
C ALA A 378 6.32 24.89 -2.18
N TRP A 379 7.10 23.88 -2.54
CA TRP A 379 7.20 22.65 -1.76
C TRP A 379 7.69 22.92 -0.34
N VAL A 380 8.76 23.69 -0.18
CA VAL A 380 9.27 24.09 1.15
C VAL A 380 8.20 24.81 1.98
N GLN A 381 7.50 25.77 1.38
CA GLN A 381 6.41 26.50 2.06
C GLN A 381 5.25 25.57 2.46
N HIS A 382 4.88 24.59 1.61
CA HIS A 382 3.88 23.60 1.95
C HIS A 382 4.34 22.71 3.12
N MET A 383 5.59 22.24 3.10
CA MET A 383 6.16 21.41 4.17
C MET A 383 6.18 22.16 5.50
N ILE A 384 6.66 23.41 5.51
CA ILE A 384 6.61 24.28 6.71
C ILE A 384 5.16 24.48 7.18
N GLY A 385 4.25 24.72 6.22
CA GLY A 385 2.81 24.84 6.50
C GLY A 385 2.18 23.59 7.10
N SER A 386 2.75 22.41 6.86
CA SER A 386 2.27 21.10 7.36
C SER A 386 3.07 20.59 8.56
N MET A 387 4.12 21.29 8.99
CA MET A 387 4.97 20.90 10.11
C MET A 387 4.31 21.27 11.45
N ALA A 388 4.41 20.39 12.45
CA ALA A 388 3.92 20.64 13.80
C ALA A 388 4.67 21.82 14.46
N ALA A 389 3.96 22.60 15.25
CA ALA A 389 4.56 23.69 15.99
C ALA A 389 5.43 23.16 17.13
N GLY A 390 6.57 23.77 17.37
CA GLY A 390 7.50 23.41 18.44
C GLY A 390 8.50 22.34 18.01
N ASN A 391 8.10 21.09 17.94
CA ASN A 391 9.00 19.94 17.72
C ASN A 391 8.98 19.39 16.29
N GLY A 392 8.16 19.93 15.41
CA GLY A 392 8.09 19.46 14.02
C GLY A 392 9.40 19.68 13.28
N ARG A 393 9.77 18.70 12.44
CA ARG A 393 11.02 18.67 11.66
C ARG A 393 10.69 18.43 10.20
N ALA A 394 11.47 19.02 9.30
CA ALA A 394 11.33 18.79 7.87
C ALA A 394 12.67 18.59 7.19
N ALA A 395 12.73 17.64 6.25
CA ALA A 395 13.89 17.42 5.39
C ALA A 395 13.45 17.28 3.93
N VAL A 396 14.16 17.94 3.03
CA VAL A 396 13.80 18.00 1.61
C VAL A 396 15.03 17.90 0.72
N VAL A 397 14.92 17.15 -0.38
CA VAL A 397 15.88 17.17 -1.47
C VAL A 397 15.49 18.28 -2.44
N LEU A 398 16.42 19.16 -2.75
CA LEU A 398 16.24 20.22 -3.73
C LEU A 398 17.33 20.15 -4.79
N GLY A 399 17.00 20.54 -6.03
CA GLY A 399 17.99 20.64 -7.09
C GLY A 399 19.04 21.71 -6.80
N ALA A 400 20.29 21.49 -7.20
CA ALA A 400 21.39 22.42 -6.99
C ALA A 400 21.14 23.84 -7.56
N THR A 401 20.27 23.97 -8.56
CA THR A 401 19.85 25.24 -9.16
C THR A 401 18.78 25.97 -8.37
N SER A 402 18.11 25.29 -7.41
CA SER A 402 17.09 25.87 -6.54
C SER A 402 17.70 26.83 -5.51
N GLY A 403 18.92 26.54 -5.11
CA GLY A 403 19.77 27.44 -4.33
C GLY A 403 20.60 28.31 -5.26
N GLY A 404 19.96 29.20 -6.02
CA GLY A 404 20.71 30.27 -6.69
C GLY A 404 21.58 30.90 -5.63
N ALA A 405 22.90 30.73 -5.73
CA ALA A 405 23.84 31.44 -4.87
C ALA A 405 23.45 32.91 -4.90
N VAL A 406 22.81 33.39 -3.84
CA VAL A 406 22.74 34.81 -3.59
C VAL A 406 24.19 35.19 -3.50
N PRO A 407 24.74 35.94 -4.47
CA PRO A 407 26.12 36.39 -4.34
C PRO A 407 26.15 37.17 -3.03
N TYR A 408 26.91 36.67 -2.05
CA TYR A 408 27.21 37.40 -0.84
C TYR A 408 27.87 38.68 -1.28
N ARG A 409 27.09 39.74 -1.45
CA ARG A 409 27.61 41.10 -1.54
C ARG A 409 28.13 41.45 -0.15
N GLY A 410 29.35 41.00 0.13
CA GLY A 410 30.13 41.56 1.22
C GLY A 410 30.05 43.07 1.09
N ARG A 411 29.59 43.75 2.14
CA ARG A 411 29.78 45.19 2.26
C ARG A 411 31.28 45.42 2.05
N ARG A 412 31.63 46.08 0.97
CA ARG A 412 32.93 46.69 0.90
C ARG A 412 32.92 47.73 2.03
N GLU A 413 33.66 47.47 3.08
CA GLU A 413 34.03 48.51 4.01
C GLU A 413 34.86 49.51 3.21
N ASP A 414 34.35 50.73 3.11
CA ASP A 414 35.00 51.87 2.51
C ASP A 414 36.16 52.29 3.42
N PRO A 415 37.41 52.28 2.96
CA PRO A 415 38.51 52.68 3.80
C PRO A 415 38.59 54.20 3.77
N ARG A 416 38.06 54.84 4.80
CA ARG A 416 38.45 56.24 5.16
C ARG A 416 38.71 56.34 6.65
#